data_e1a942088f94bf7f11467674064e42bc
#
_entry.id   e1a942088f94bf7f11467674064e42bc
#
_cell.length_a   1.000
_cell.length_b   1.000
_cell.length_c   1.000
_cell.angle_alpha   90.00
_cell.angle_beta   90.00
_cell.angle_gamma   90.00
#
_symmetry.space_group_name_H-M   'P 1'
#
loop_
_entity.id
_entity.type
_entity.pdbx_description
1 polymer ?
#
loop_
_entity_poly.entity_id
_entity_poly.type
_entity_poly.pdbx_seq_one_letter_code
_entity_poly.pdbx_strand_id
1 'polypeptide(L)'
;MYNKRVQHNFSTSNVGAMSETHEVTLLLAEWAKGNQDALNELMPLVYRELRQLAASYLRKERQGHTLQPTALVHEAYLRLVDQTNPTWQSRSHFYGVAARLMRQILVDHARRKQAGKRRGLKVSLDEAVSFQPERSRDLVALDNGLSALEQIDPRKCQAVELRYFGGLSMEEIAQALGVSAVTVRRDLRMAEAWLHNQMQSGSVSHDS
;
A
#
# COMPACT_ATOMS: atom_id res chain seq x y z
N MET A 1 -0.65 -9.72 51.56
CA MET A 1 -1.00 -8.48 50.86
C MET A 1 -0.40 -8.54 49.48
N TYR A 2 -1.12 -9.06 48.47
CA TYR A 2 -0.66 -9.16 47.09
C TYR A 2 -1.58 -8.34 46.18
N ASN A 3 -0.97 -7.57 45.32
CA ASN A 3 -1.39 -6.37 44.62
C ASN A 3 -2.47 -6.66 43.56
N LYS A 4 -3.66 -6.10 43.74
CA LYS A 4 -4.78 -6.07 42.82
C LYS A 4 -4.74 -4.75 42.05
N ARG A 5 -3.91 -4.65 41.01
CA ARG A 5 -3.94 -3.50 40.10
C ARG A 5 -3.24 -3.82 38.74
N VAL A 6 -3.80 -4.68 37.93
CA VAL A 6 -3.57 -4.69 36.46
C VAL A 6 -4.74 -5.45 35.79
N GLN A 7 -5.90 -4.88 35.73
CA GLN A 7 -6.98 -5.36 34.85
C GLN A 7 -7.99 -4.24 34.55
N HIS A 8 -7.60 -3.15 33.93
CA HIS A 8 -8.60 -2.17 33.46
C HIS A 8 -8.19 -1.36 32.20
N ASN A 9 -7.22 -1.82 31.37
CA ASN A 9 -6.83 -1.03 30.20
C ASN A 9 -6.98 -1.71 28.83
N PHE A 10 -7.60 -2.90 28.74
CA PHE A 10 -7.79 -3.58 27.47
C PHE A 10 -9.17 -3.41 26.81
N SER A 11 -10.15 -2.86 27.54
CA SER A 11 -11.54 -2.81 27.05
C SER A 11 -11.89 -1.52 26.29
N THR A 12 -11.24 -0.42 26.56
CA THR A 12 -11.57 0.89 25.94
C THR A 12 -10.95 1.09 24.55
N SER A 13 -9.79 0.51 24.29
CA SER A 13 -9.13 0.62 22.97
C SER A 13 -9.85 -0.17 21.86
N ASN A 14 -10.53 -1.26 22.22
CA ASN A 14 -11.21 -2.11 21.24
C ASN A 14 -12.59 -1.56 20.83
N VAL A 15 -13.28 -0.89 21.72
CA VAL A 15 -14.59 -0.25 21.43
C VAL A 15 -14.40 0.98 20.53
N GLY A 16 -13.35 1.78 20.74
CA GLY A 16 -13.03 2.93 19.89
C GLY A 16 -12.66 2.51 18.46
N ALA A 17 -11.83 1.48 18.31
CA ALA A 17 -11.42 0.96 17.00
C ALA A 17 -12.59 0.34 16.21
N MET A 18 -13.54 -0.32 16.87
CA MET A 18 -14.75 -0.85 16.22
C MET A 18 -15.68 0.28 15.78
N SER A 19 -15.78 1.38 16.54
CA SER A 19 -16.56 2.56 16.18
C SER A 19 -15.97 3.27 14.96
N GLU A 20 -14.66 3.54 14.95
CA GLU A 20 -13.96 4.17 13.81
C GLU A 20 -14.04 3.31 12.53
N THR A 21 -13.93 1.99 12.65
CA THR A 21 -14.05 1.07 11.50
C THR A 21 -15.44 1.12 10.88
N HIS A 22 -16.48 1.21 11.71
CA HIS A 22 -17.86 1.30 11.25
C HIS A 22 -18.14 2.64 10.57
N GLU A 23 -17.67 3.74 11.16
CA GLU A 23 -17.80 5.09 10.62
C GLU A 23 -17.13 5.22 9.26
N VAL A 24 -15.89 4.74 9.11
CA VAL A 24 -15.18 4.70 7.82
C VAL A 24 -16.00 3.95 6.76
N THR A 25 -16.60 2.81 7.14
CA THR A 25 -17.41 2.01 6.19
C THR A 25 -18.66 2.75 5.74
N LEU A 26 -19.35 3.46 6.64
CA LEU A 26 -20.52 4.27 6.31
C LEU A 26 -20.17 5.43 5.37
N LEU A 27 -19.11 6.16 5.68
CA LEU A 27 -18.64 7.28 4.84
C LEU A 27 -18.22 6.81 3.44
N LEU A 28 -17.58 5.65 3.33
CA LEU A 28 -17.26 5.04 2.06
C LEU A 28 -18.52 4.69 1.24
N ALA A 29 -19.56 4.18 1.89
CA ALA A 29 -20.83 3.87 1.23
C ALA A 29 -21.56 5.14 0.73
N GLU A 30 -21.51 6.23 1.51
CA GLU A 30 -22.10 7.52 1.11
C GLU A 30 -21.31 8.17 -0.04
N TRP A 31 -19.99 8.12 0.01
CA TRP A 31 -19.14 8.58 -1.09
C TRP A 31 -19.41 7.80 -2.39
N ALA A 32 -19.57 6.48 -2.31
CA ALA A 32 -19.93 5.64 -3.46
C ALA A 32 -21.28 6.02 -4.10
N LYS A 33 -22.19 6.64 -3.33
CA LYS A 33 -23.47 7.19 -3.84
C LYS A 33 -23.35 8.59 -4.44
N GLY A 34 -22.11 9.16 -4.49
CA GLY A 34 -21.82 10.48 -5.03
C GLY A 34 -21.82 11.62 -3.99
N ASN A 35 -21.92 11.30 -2.69
CA ASN A 35 -21.83 12.31 -1.64
C ASN A 35 -20.38 12.75 -1.42
N GLN A 36 -20.00 13.91 -1.94
CA GLN A 36 -18.65 14.47 -1.82
C GLN A 36 -18.31 14.92 -0.39
N ASP A 37 -19.30 15.28 0.43
CA ASP A 37 -19.06 15.67 1.82
C ASP A 37 -18.58 14.47 2.64
N ALA A 38 -19.07 13.28 2.33
CA ALA A 38 -18.60 12.06 2.97
C ALA A 38 -17.10 11.80 2.76
N LEU A 39 -16.54 12.19 1.60
CA LEU A 39 -15.09 12.13 1.35
C LEU A 39 -14.32 13.12 2.25
N ASN A 40 -14.84 14.34 2.44
CA ASN A 40 -14.23 15.35 3.29
C ASN A 40 -14.20 14.89 4.76
N GLU A 41 -15.22 14.18 5.21
CA GLU A 41 -15.30 13.60 6.56
C GLU A 41 -14.43 12.34 6.70
N LEU A 42 -14.33 11.53 5.65
CA LEU A 42 -13.52 10.31 5.61
C LEU A 42 -12.02 10.61 5.73
N MET A 43 -11.53 11.63 5.02
CA MET A 43 -10.10 11.90 4.91
C MET A 43 -9.39 12.12 6.24
N PRO A 44 -9.88 12.91 7.20
CA PRO A 44 -9.25 13.04 8.52
C PRO A 44 -9.11 11.71 9.26
N LEU A 45 -10.09 10.81 9.12
CA LEU A 45 -10.11 9.51 9.79
C LEU A 45 -9.04 8.56 9.23
N VAL A 46 -8.89 8.52 7.90
CA VAL A 46 -7.98 7.58 7.23
C VAL A 46 -6.58 8.17 7.00
N TYR A 47 -6.41 9.49 7.04
CA TYR A 47 -5.17 10.17 6.70
C TYR A 47 -3.97 9.69 7.53
N ARG A 48 -4.16 9.53 8.85
CA ARG A 48 -3.09 9.07 9.74
C ARG A 48 -2.59 7.68 9.35
N GLU A 49 -3.50 6.76 9.04
CA GLU A 49 -3.16 5.40 8.64
C GLU A 49 -2.50 5.38 7.26
N LEU A 50 -3.04 6.12 6.29
CA LEU A 50 -2.43 6.27 4.96
C LEU A 50 -1.03 6.88 5.04
N ARG A 51 -0.81 7.87 5.93
CA ARG A 51 0.51 8.46 6.14
C ARG A 51 1.49 7.50 6.78
N GLN A 52 1.05 6.68 7.74
CA GLN A 52 1.89 5.63 8.34
C GLN A 52 2.28 4.58 7.29
N LEU A 53 1.33 4.20 6.44
CA LEU A 53 1.55 3.29 5.32
C LEU A 53 2.58 3.87 4.35
N ALA A 54 2.40 5.11 3.89
CA ALA A 54 3.35 5.81 3.03
C ALA A 54 4.74 5.91 3.67
N ALA A 55 4.82 6.23 4.96
CA ALA A 55 6.08 6.29 5.70
C ALA A 55 6.76 4.91 5.79
N SER A 56 6.01 3.82 5.85
CA SER A 56 6.56 2.46 5.87
C SER A 56 7.27 2.11 4.56
N TYR A 57 6.77 2.56 3.41
CA TYR A 57 7.42 2.38 2.12
C TYR A 57 8.71 3.18 2.00
N LEU A 58 8.71 4.40 2.54
CA LEU A 58 9.84 5.33 2.44
C LEU A 58 10.88 5.13 3.55
N ARG A 59 10.56 4.39 4.63
CA ARG A 59 11.44 4.19 5.81
C ARG A 59 12.76 3.48 5.47
N LYS A 60 12.75 2.59 4.48
CA LYS A 60 13.95 1.87 4.05
C LYS A 60 14.88 2.71 3.18
N GLU A 61 14.46 3.92 2.85
CA GLU A 61 15.24 4.83 2.04
C GLU A 61 15.97 5.83 2.96
N ARG A 62 17.25 6.11 2.70
CA ARG A 62 18.07 7.03 3.49
C ARG A 62 17.57 8.47 3.37
N GLN A 63 17.90 9.30 4.38
CA GLN A 63 17.64 10.76 4.37
C GLN A 63 18.11 11.39 3.05
N GLY A 64 17.22 12.14 2.39
CA GLY A 64 17.49 12.74 1.07
C GLY A 64 16.43 12.44 0.02
N HIS A 65 15.27 11.88 0.42
CA HIS A 65 14.15 11.60 -0.48
C HIS A 65 13.47 12.86 -1.00
N THR A 66 13.31 12.93 -2.31
CA THR A 66 12.45 13.94 -2.97
C THR A 66 10.98 13.72 -2.73
N LEU A 67 10.56 12.47 -2.40
CA LEU A 67 9.15 12.14 -2.14
C LEU A 67 8.91 11.99 -0.64
N GLN A 68 8.12 12.90 -0.08
CA GLN A 68 7.68 12.86 1.31
C GLN A 68 6.46 11.97 1.48
N PRO A 69 6.26 11.30 2.65
CA PRO A 69 5.05 10.51 2.92
C PRO A 69 3.75 11.29 2.68
N THR A 70 3.73 12.57 3.04
CA THR A 70 2.60 13.48 2.81
C THR A 70 2.31 13.70 1.34
N ALA A 71 3.34 13.85 0.51
CA ALA A 71 3.21 14.00 -0.94
C ALA A 71 2.66 12.73 -1.59
N LEU A 72 3.12 11.55 -1.15
CA LEU A 72 2.63 10.26 -1.63
C LEU A 72 1.14 10.07 -1.29
N VAL A 73 0.73 10.40 -0.05
CA VAL A 73 -0.69 10.33 0.35
C VAL A 73 -1.52 11.32 -0.44
N HIS A 74 -1.04 12.55 -0.65
CA HIS A 74 -1.76 13.56 -1.40
C HIS A 74 -1.96 13.18 -2.88
N GLU A 75 -0.93 12.65 -3.53
CA GLU A 75 -1.05 12.17 -4.92
C GLU A 75 -1.97 10.95 -5.02
N ALA A 76 -1.93 10.03 -4.05
CA ALA A 76 -2.87 8.91 -3.98
C ALA A 76 -4.32 9.39 -3.78
N TYR A 77 -4.53 10.40 -2.92
CA TYR A 77 -5.84 11.02 -2.72
C TYR A 77 -6.39 11.62 -4.01
N LEU A 78 -5.61 12.41 -4.74
CA LEU A 78 -6.05 12.98 -6.02
C LEU A 78 -6.49 11.89 -7.01
N ARG A 79 -5.72 10.81 -7.12
CA ARG A 79 -6.09 9.66 -7.97
C ARG A 79 -7.32 8.90 -7.48
N LEU A 80 -7.57 8.88 -6.15
CA LEU A 80 -8.78 8.29 -5.57
C LEU A 80 -10.03 9.12 -5.91
N VAL A 81 -9.92 10.45 -5.83
CA VAL A 81 -11.04 11.38 -6.12
C VAL A 81 -11.40 11.36 -7.60
N ASP A 82 -10.42 11.21 -8.49
CA ASP A 82 -10.63 11.15 -9.94
C ASP A 82 -11.31 9.85 -10.40
N GLN A 83 -11.48 8.86 -9.51
CA GLN A 83 -12.20 7.63 -9.85
C GLN A 83 -13.69 7.93 -9.97
N THR A 84 -14.21 7.89 -11.18
CA THR A 84 -15.65 7.97 -11.46
C THR A 84 -16.36 6.71 -10.93
N ASN A 85 -17.27 6.89 -9.97
CA ASN A 85 -18.09 5.84 -9.35
C ASN A 85 -17.31 4.73 -8.62
N PRO A 86 -16.55 5.05 -7.56
CA PRO A 86 -15.86 4.02 -6.78
C PRO A 86 -16.89 3.17 -6.02
N THR A 87 -16.92 1.86 -6.30
CA THR A 87 -17.72 0.89 -5.53
C THR A 87 -16.90 0.41 -4.33
N TRP A 88 -17.04 1.08 -3.21
CA TRP A 88 -16.36 0.69 -1.97
C TRP A 88 -17.14 -0.43 -1.27
N GLN A 89 -16.60 -1.64 -1.28
CA GLN A 89 -17.23 -2.79 -0.63
C GLN A 89 -16.96 -2.84 0.89
N SER A 90 -15.82 -2.30 1.33
CA SER A 90 -15.40 -2.32 2.73
C SER A 90 -14.23 -1.37 2.97
N ARG A 91 -13.92 -1.10 4.27
CA ARG A 91 -12.70 -0.42 4.68
C ARG A 91 -11.44 -1.10 4.12
N SER A 92 -11.36 -2.43 4.21
CA SER A 92 -10.22 -3.19 3.68
C SER A 92 -10.06 -3.04 2.16
N HIS A 93 -11.16 -2.96 1.41
CA HIS A 93 -11.14 -2.69 -0.03
C HIS A 93 -10.58 -1.29 -0.32
N PHE A 94 -11.00 -0.27 0.42
CA PHE A 94 -10.47 1.09 0.31
C PHE A 94 -8.95 1.15 0.53
N TYR A 95 -8.44 0.55 1.62
CA TYR A 95 -6.99 0.51 1.88
C TYR A 95 -6.22 -0.29 0.83
N GLY A 96 -6.80 -1.35 0.28
CA GLY A 96 -6.22 -2.11 -0.82
C GLY A 96 -6.04 -1.25 -2.08
N VAL A 97 -7.07 -0.50 -2.46
CA VAL A 97 -7.00 0.43 -3.60
C VAL A 97 -6.00 1.56 -3.35
N ALA A 98 -6.03 2.18 -2.17
CA ALA A 98 -5.08 3.22 -1.78
C ALA A 98 -3.63 2.70 -1.83
N ALA A 99 -3.39 1.49 -1.33
CA ALA A 99 -2.09 0.82 -1.36
C ALA A 99 -1.59 0.59 -2.79
N ARG A 100 -2.47 0.08 -3.67
CA ARG A 100 -2.16 -0.10 -5.10
C ARG A 100 -1.79 1.22 -5.77
N LEU A 101 -2.55 2.28 -5.52
CA LEU A 101 -2.25 3.62 -6.05
C LEU A 101 -0.90 4.15 -5.54
N MET A 102 -0.61 4.02 -4.24
CA MET A 102 0.68 4.41 -3.69
C MET A 102 1.84 3.64 -4.33
N ARG A 103 1.68 2.32 -4.54
CA ARG A 103 2.67 1.51 -5.26
C ARG A 103 2.90 2.04 -6.67
N GLN A 104 1.83 2.29 -7.43
CA GLN A 104 1.93 2.82 -8.79
C GLN A 104 2.66 4.17 -8.83
N ILE A 105 2.35 5.09 -7.91
CA ILE A 105 3.04 6.38 -7.79
C ILE A 105 4.54 6.20 -7.55
N LEU A 106 4.92 5.29 -6.64
CA LEU A 106 6.32 4.98 -6.35
C LEU A 106 7.05 4.40 -7.57
N VAL A 107 6.40 3.50 -8.30
CA VAL A 107 6.94 2.90 -9.53
C VAL A 107 7.10 3.96 -10.63
N ASP A 108 6.09 4.80 -10.84
CA ASP A 108 6.15 5.90 -11.80
C ASP A 108 7.29 6.87 -11.48
N HIS A 109 7.47 7.18 -10.18
CA HIS A 109 8.57 8.00 -9.71
C HIS A 109 9.93 7.33 -9.98
N ALA A 110 10.06 6.03 -9.71
CA ALA A 110 11.26 5.26 -9.98
C ALA A 110 11.58 5.22 -11.48
N ARG A 111 10.59 4.98 -12.33
CA ARG A 111 10.74 4.96 -13.80
C ARG A 111 11.17 6.32 -14.34
N ARG A 112 10.53 7.42 -13.91
CA ARG A 112 10.90 8.79 -14.30
C ARG A 112 12.34 9.12 -13.93
N LYS A 113 12.75 8.75 -12.73
CA LYS A 113 14.10 8.97 -12.23
C LYS A 113 15.16 8.18 -13.04
N GLN A 114 14.87 6.95 -13.44
CA GLN A 114 15.72 6.15 -14.33
C GLN A 114 15.82 6.76 -15.75
N ALA A 115 14.71 7.22 -16.30
CA ALA A 115 14.66 7.84 -17.63
C ALA A 115 15.43 9.18 -17.68
N GLY A 116 15.32 10.01 -16.63
CA GLY A 116 16.06 11.27 -16.52
C GLY A 116 17.58 11.07 -16.56
N LYS A 117 18.09 10.04 -15.87
CA LYS A 117 19.53 9.68 -15.91
C LYS A 117 20.01 9.27 -17.30
N ARG A 118 19.22 8.48 -18.03
CA ARG A 118 19.61 8.06 -19.39
C ARG A 118 19.68 9.22 -20.39
N ARG A 119 18.95 10.31 -20.13
CA ARG A 119 18.92 11.51 -21.00
C ARG A 119 19.97 12.56 -20.63
N GLY A 120 20.87 12.29 -19.67
CA GLY A 120 21.93 13.23 -19.29
C GLY A 120 21.43 14.52 -18.64
N LEU A 121 20.16 14.58 -18.22
CA LEU A 121 19.63 15.71 -17.47
C LEU A 121 20.41 15.83 -16.16
N LYS A 122 20.97 17.04 -15.91
CA LYS A 122 21.65 17.37 -14.63
C LYS A 122 20.65 17.19 -13.50
N VAL A 123 20.72 16.04 -12.83
CA VAL A 123 20.03 15.81 -11.56
C VAL A 123 20.74 16.69 -10.54
N SER A 124 20.03 17.46 -9.72
CA SER A 124 20.65 18.28 -8.67
C SER A 124 21.53 17.38 -7.79
N LEU A 125 22.60 17.96 -7.21
CA LEU A 125 23.55 17.20 -6.38
C LEU A 125 22.84 16.47 -5.24
N ASP A 126 21.79 17.08 -4.66
CA ASP A 126 20.96 16.50 -3.59
C ASP A 126 20.12 15.30 -4.09
N GLU A 127 19.61 15.34 -5.32
CA GLU A 127 18.92 14.22 -5.94
C GLU A 127 19.86 13.07 -6.33
N ALA A 128 21.11 13.40 -6.73
CA ALA A 128 22.12 12.40 -7.09
C ALA A 128 22.61 11.61 -5.88
N VAL A 129 22.75 12.24 -4.72
CA VAL A 129 23.20 11.62 -3.46
C VAL A 129 22.15 10.65 -2.90
N SER A 130 20.86 10.90 -3.15
CA SER A 130 19.74 10.07 -2.64
C SER A 130 19.38 8.89 -3.54
N PHE A 131 20.00 8.78 -4.71
CA PHE A 131 19.64 7.76 -5.69
C PHE A 131 20.27 6.42 -5.38
N GLN A 132 19.46 5.40 -5.12
CA GLN A 132 19.84 3.99 -5.11
C GLN A 132 19.28 3.31 -6.37
N PRO A 133 20.10 3.14 -7.44
CA PRO A 133 19.65 2.55 -8.70
C PRO A 133 19.08 1.13 -8.55
N GLU A 134 19.68 0.35 -7.65
CA GLU A 134 19.28 -1.04 -7.37
C GLU A 134 17.84 -1.12 -6.85
N ARG A 135 17.48 -0.31 -5.84
CA ARG A 135 16.12 -0.31 -5.28
C ARG A 135 15.06 0.15 -6.26
N SER A 136 15.40 1.13 -7.10
CA SER A 136 14.47 1.55 -8.16
C SER A 136 14.25 0.44 -9.19
N ARG A 137 15.27 -0.40 -9.45
CA ARG A 137 15.15 -1.59 -10.30
C ARG A 137 14.32 -2.66 -9.60
N ASP A 138 14.57 -2.91 -8.32
CA ASP A 138 13.82 -3.88 -7.51
C ASP A 138 12.34 -3.53 -7.42
N LEU A 139 12.00 -2.24 -7.25
CA LEU A 139 10.62 -1.79 -7.22
C LEU A 139 9.92 -1.99 -8.56
N VAL A 140 10.60 -1.69 -9.67
CA VAL A 140 10.07 -1.92 -11.02
C VAL A 140 9.96 -3.42 -11.32
N ALA A 141 10.93 -4.22 -10.89
CA ALA A 141 10.89 -5.67 -11.05
C ALA A 141 9.73 -6.29 -10.24
N LEU A 142 9.53 -5.83 -9.00
CA LEU A 142 8.39 -6.25 -8.17
C LEU A 142 7.06 -5.87 -8.82
N ASP A 143 6.94 -4.66 -9.38
CA ASP A 143 5.73 -4.21 -10.08
C ASP A 143 5.41 -5.08 -11.31
N ASN A 144 6.43 -5.40 -12.11
CA ASN A 144 6.29 -6.31 -13.24
C ASN A 144 5.89 -7.73 -12.78
N GLY A 145 6.50 -8.22 -11.69
CA GLY A 145 6.17 -9.51 -11.10
C GLY A 145 4.72 -9.54 -10.59
N LEU A 146 4.27 -8.50 -9.88
CA LEU A 146 2.88 -8.42 -9.43
C LEU A 146 1.90 -8.34 -10.58
N SER A 147 2.21 -7.59 -11.64
CA SER A 147 1.38 -7.53 -12.84
C SER A 147 1.27 -8.89 -13.54
N ALA A 148 2.36 -9.66 -13.60
CA ALA A 148 2.34 -11.02 -14.11
C ALA A 148 1.55 -11.98 -13.20
N LEU A 149 1.71 -11.86 -11.88
CA LEU A 149 0.96 -12.66 -10.91
C LEU A 149 -0.54 -12.38 -10.99
N GLU A 150 -0.94 -11.13 -11.23
CA GLU A 150 -2.34 -10.73 -11.38
C GLU A 150 -3.02 -11.48 -12.54
N GLN A 151 -2.30 -11.72 -13.64
CA GLN A 151 -2.81 -12.47 -14.79
C GLN A 151 -2.94 -13.98 -14.52
N ILE A 152 -2.12 -14.54 -13.62
CA ILE A 152 -2.09 -15.97 -13.30
C ILE A 152 -3.04 -16.28 -12.15
N ASP A 153 -2.98 -15.49 -11.08
CA ASP A 153 -3.78 -15.67 -9.86
C ASP A 153 -4.08 -14.31 -9.22
N PRO A 154 -5.18 -13.65 -9.63
CA PRO A 154 -5.56 -12.34 -9.12
C PRO A 154 -5.72 -12.31 -7.59
N ARG A 155 -6.24 -13.39 -6.98
CA ARG A 155 -6.45 -13.46 -5.54
C ARG A 155 -5.12 -13.44 -4.78
N LYS A 156 -4.12 -14.18 -5.23
CA LYS A 156 -2.78 -14.17 -4.63
C LYS A 156 -2.11 -12.81 -4.79
N CYS A 157 -2.23 -12.18 -5.95
CA CYS A 157 -1.74 -10.83 -6.17
C CYS A 157 -2.39 -9.85 -5.19
N GLN A 158 -3.71 -9.88 -5.09
CA GLN A 158 -4.47 -9.03 -4.17
C GLN A 158 -4.10 -9.27 -2.70
N ALA A 159 -3.88 -10.54 -2.29
CA ALA A 159 -3.42 -10.85 -0.94
C ALA A 159 -2.05 -10.21 -0.63
N VAL A 160 -1.11 -10.25 -1.59
CA VAL A 160 0.20 -9.58 -1.46
C VAL A 160 0.02 -8.06 -1.36
N GLU A 161 -0.78 -7.45 -2.22
CA GLU A 161 -1.05 -6.01 -2.19
C GLU A 161 -1.64 -5.57 -0.86
N LEU A 162 -2.67 -6.25 -0.37
CA LEU A 162 -3.31 -5.95 0.91
C LEU A 162 -2.33 -6.12 2.08
N ARG A 163 -1.48 -7.15 2.06
CA ARG A 163 -0.52 -7.43 3.13
C ARG A 163 0.62 -6.44 3.18
N TYR A 164 1.32 -6.27 2.04
CA TYR A 164 2.59 -5.54 2.00
C TYR A 164 2.43 -4.07 1.68
N PHE A 165 1.40 -3.72 0.93
CA PHE A 165 1.10 -2.34 0.56
C PHE A 165 -0.10 -1.78 1.33
N GLY A 166 -1.08 -2.59 1.71
CA GLY A 166 -2.22 -2.20 2.54
C GLY A 166 -1.95 -2.25 4.05
N GLY A 167 -0.93 -2.99 4.48
CA GLY A 167 -0.60 -3.17 5.90
C GLY A 167 -1.65 -3.95 6.69
N LEU A 168 -2.57 -4.67 6.01
CA LEU A 168 -3.66 -5.39 6.63
C LEU A 168 -3.17 -6.66 7.35
N SER A 169 -3.87 -7.03 8.42
CA SER A 169 -3.70 -8.32 9.11
C SER A 169 -4.22 -9.48 8.26
N MET A 170 -3.86 -10.70 8.64
CA MET A 170 -4.36 -11.91 7.96
C MET A 170 -5.88 -12.02 8.02
N GLU A 171 -6.46 -11.62 9.12
CA GLU A 171 -7.90 -11.64 9.41
C GLU A 171 -8.65 -10.62 8.54
N GLU A 172 -8.12 -9.40 8.43
CA GLU A 172 -8.68 -8.35 7.56
C GLU A 172 -8.60 -8.75 6.08
N ILE A 173 -7.48 -9.36 5.65
CA ILE A 173 -7.34 -9.88 4.28
C ILE A 173 -8.32 -11.02 4.02
N ALA A 174 -8.47 -11.94 4.97
CA ALA A 174 -9.41 -13.06 4.88
C ALA A 174 -10.85 -12.55 4.70
N GLN A 175 -11.25 -11.55 5.47
CA GLN A 175 -12.53 -10.89 5.35
C GLN A 175 -12.70 -10.18 4.00
N ALA A 176 -11.67 -9.45 3.55
CA ALA A 176 -11.70 -8.71 2.28
C ALA A 176 -11.81 -9.65 1.06
N LEU A 177 -11.13 -10.81 1.11
CA LEU A 177 -11.10 -11.78 0.02
C LEU A 177 -12.18 -12.88 0.12
N GLY A 178 -12.98 -12.91 1.19
CA GLY A 178 -14.00 -13.94 1.41
C GLY A 178 -13.45 -15.34 1.60
N VAL A 179 -12.25 -15.48 2.21
CA VAL A 179 -11.57 -16.76 2.43
C VAL A 179 -11.15 -16.91 3.90
N SER A 180 -10.60 -18.07 4.29
CA SER A 180 -10.07 -18.26 5.64
C SER A 180 -8.67 -17.63 5.80
N ALA A 181 -8.29 -17.24 7.03
CA ALA A 181 -6.93 -16.76 7.33
C ALA A 181 -5.84 -17.81 7.01
N VAL A 182 -6.17 -19.10 7.11
CA VAL A 182 -5.28 -20.19 6.71
C VAL A 182 -5.05 -20.17 5.20
N THR A 183 -6.11 -19.92 4.41
CA THR A 183 -6.00 -19.77 2.95
C THR A 183 -5.13 -18.56 2.60
N VAL A 184 -5.34 -17.41 3.24
CA VAL A 184 -4.51 -16.20 3.05
C VAL A 184 -3.04 -16.50 3.32
N ARG A 185 -2.72 -17.18 4.43
CA ARG A 185 -1.33 -17.55 4.77
C ARG A 185 -0.69 -18.45 3.72
N ARG A 186 -1.44 -19.40 3.17
CA ARG A 186 -0.97 -20.28 2.10
C ARG A 186 -0.77 -19.49 0.80
N ASP A 187 -1.73 -18.67 0.43
CA ASP A 187 -1.68 -17.88 -0.79
C ASP A 187 -0.50 -16.90 -0.77
N LEU A 188 -0.25 -16.23 0.35
CA LEU A 188 0.91 -15.36 0.52
C LEU A 188 2.23 -16.10 0.36
N ARG A 189 2.42 -17.25 1.03
CA ARG A 189 3.65 -18.03 0.87
C ARG A 189 3.91 -18.47 -0.57
N MET A 190 2.85 -18.89 -1.28
CA MET A 190 2.98 -19.29 -2.69
C MET A 190 3.30 -18.07 -3.59
N ALA A 191 2.65 -16.95 -3.36
CA ALA A 191 2.91 -15.72 -4.09
C ALA A 191 4.32 -15.19 -3.87
N GLU A 192 4.80 -15.19 -2.62
CA GLU A 192 6.16 -14.77 -2.25
C GLU A 192 7.22 -15.63 -2.95
N ALA A 193 7.05 -16.96 -2.91
CA ALA A 193 7.96 -17.87 -3.57
C ALA A 193 7.99 -17.67 -5.09
N TRP A 194 6.83 -17.46 -5.68
CA TRP A 194 6.71 -17.20 -7.11
C TRP A 194 7.34 -15.87 -7.52
N LEU A 195 7.04 -14.78 -6.78
CA LEU A 195 7.62 -13.45 -7.02
C LEU A 195 9.13 -13.47 -6.87
N HIS A 196 9.65 -14.14 -5.85
CA HIS A 196 11.10 -14.28 -5.65
C HIS A 196 11.78 -14.94 -6.86
N ASN A 197 11.22 -16.05 -7.36
CA ASN A 197 11.75 -16.72 -8.54
C ASN A 197 11.68 -15.84 -9.79
N GLN A 198 10.58 -15.10 -9.98
CA GLN A 198 10.39 -14.21 -11.12
C GLN A 198 11.38 -13.04 -11.11
N MET A 199 11.63 -12.46 -9.95
CA MET A 199 12.60 -11.37 -9.81
C MET A 199 14.05 -11.82 -10.04
N GLN A 200 14.40 -13.05 -9.62
CA GLN A 200 15.73 -13.61 -9.89
C GLN A 200 15.94 -13.93 -11.36
N SER A 201 14.95 -14.51 -12.02
CA SER A 201 15.03 -14.86 -13.46
C SER A 201 15.15 -13.61 -14.35
N GLY A 202 14.53 -12.50 -13.97
CA GLY A 202 14.63 -11.23 -14.69
C GLY A 202 15.98 -10.53 -14.55
N SER A 203 16.78 -10.83 -13.52
CA SER A 203 18.11 -10.25 -13.31
C SER A 203 19.20 -10.93 -14.15
N VAL A 204 19.02 -12.16 -14.57
CA VAL A 204 20.01 -12.94 -15.35
C VAL A 204 20.01 -12.57 -16.83
N SER A 205 18.94 -11.98 -17.34
CA SER A 205 18.79 -11.68 -18.78
C SER A 205 19.40 -10.36 -19.24
N HIS A 206 20.14 -9.62 -18.39
CA HIS A 206 20.68 -8.29 -18.73
C HIS A 206 22.22 -8.22 -18.79
N ASP A 207 22.91 -9.35 -18.64
CA ASP A 207 24.38 -9.46 -18.70
C ASP A 207 24.88 -10.24 -19.96
N SER A 208 24.15 -10.16 -21.06
CA SER A 208 24.59 -10.73 -22.33
C SER A 208 24.66 -9.68 -23.41
#